data_108468f9ebb62ff207b70ea7c28641bc
#
_entry.id   108468f9ebb62ff207b70ea7c28641bc
#
_cell.length_a   1.000
_cell.length_b   1.000
_cell.length_c   1.000
_cell.angle_alpha   90.00
_cell.angle_beta   90.00
_cell.angle_gamma   90.00
#
_symmetry.space_group_name_H-M   'P 1'
#
loop_
_entity.id
_entity.type
_entity.pdbx_description
1 polymer ?
#
loop_
_entity_poly.entity_id
_entity_poly.type
_entity_poly.pdbx_seq_one_letter_code
_entity_poly.pdbx_strand_id
1 'polypeptide(L)'
;QALGFGAKIHVDEFKPLGGTRLAVELGAVSADHLVCTPPDEIELLAHSNVVAVALPGTPFGLGHHDYTPARAIVDSGGALAVATDCNPGTCWCESMQMVIALACRYLRLTPAEAISAATINAAHAVGLGEEVGSLEPGKRADLIVLAAPSYTHLGYRFGTNLVQTTIAGGQVIQRADDRKSRL
;
A
#
# COMPACT_ATOMS: atom_id res chain seq x y z
N GLN A 1 13.20 -1.97 -19.48
CA GLN A 1 12.97 -3.39 -19.83
C GLN A 1 14.24 -4.04 -20.45
N ALA A 2 14.99 -3.35 -21.32
CA ALA A 2 16.22 -3.91 -21.91
C ALA A 2 17.31 -4.31 -20.87
N LEU A 3 17.23 -3.76 -19.65
CA LEU A 3 18.13 -4.09 -18.54
C LEU A 3 17.52 -5.07 -17.52
N GLY A 4 16.35 -5.64 -17.81
CA GLY A 4 15.66 -6.58 -16.91
C GLY A 4 14.90 -5.94 -15.75
N PHE A 5 14.78 -4.59 -15.68
CA PHE A 5 14.00 -3.92 -14.66
C PHE A 5 12.51 -3.89 -15.02
N GLY A 6 11.65 -4.12 -14.02
CA GLY A 6 10.22 -3.84 -14.10
C GLY A 6 9.95 -2.32 -14.05
N ALA A 7 9.02 -1.84 -14.87
CA ALA A 7 8.61 -0.44 -14.83
C ALA A 7 7.66 -0.19 -13.65
N LYS A 8 7.86 0.92 -12.94
CA LYS A 8 6.93 1.50 -11.95
C LYS A 8 6.74 2.96 -12.31
N ILE A 9 5.52 3.44 -12.31
CA ILE A 9 5.21 4.76 -12.88
C ILE A 9 4.29 5.54 -11.92
N HIS A 10 4.67 6.78 -11.56
CA HIS A 10 3.78 7.74 -10.93
C HIS A 10 2.83 8.28 -11.99
N VAL A 11 1.52 8.12 -11.80
CA VAL A 11 0.52 8.44 -12.80
C VAL A 11 -0.66 9.19 -12.20
N ASP A 12 -1.19 10.13 -12.97
CA ASP A 12 -2.46 10.82 -12.72
C ASP A 12 -2.61 11.35 -11.27
N GLU A 13 -1.50 11.81 -10.67
CA GLU A 13 -1.47 12.31 -9.30
C GLU A 13 -2.22 13.63 -9.17
N PHE A 14 -1.93 14.60 -10.04
CA PHE A 14 -2.53 15.93 -9.98
C PHE A 14 -3.44 16.25 -11.18
N LYS A 15 -3.28 15.53 -12.29
CA LYS A 15 -4.07 15.69 -13.51
C LYS A 15 -4.16 14.38 -14.27
N PRO A 16 -5.29 14.13 -14.97
CA PRO A 16 -5.45 12.97 -15.84
C PRO A 16 -4.68 13.16 -17.14
N LEU A 17 -3.47 12.61 -17.23
CA LEU A 17 -2.60 12.75 -18.40
C LEU A 17 -2.46 11.46 -19.21
N GLY A 18 -3.29 10.43 -18.96
CA GLY A 18 -3.22 9.12 -19.62
C GLY A 18 -2.06 8.25 -19.13
N GLY A 19 -1.50 8.57 -17.95
CA GLY A 19 -0.40 7.81 -17.36
C GLY A 19 -0.80 6.40 -16.98
N THR A 20 -2.03 6.20 -16.52
CA THR A 20 -2.58 4.88 -16.18
C THR A 20 -2.65 3.99 -17.42
N ARG A 21 -3.14 4.48 -18.55
CA ARG A 21 -3.17 3.77 -19.83
C ARG A 21 -1.76 3.38 -20.27
N LEU A 22 -0.81 4.33 -20.20
CA LEU A 22 0.59 4.07 -20.55
C LEU A 22 1.20 2.97 -19.66
N ALA A 23 0.90 2.95 -18.36
CA ALA A 23 1.37 1.91 -17.44
C ALA A 23 0.87 0.52 -17.87
N VAL A 24 -0.40 0.42 -18.27
CA VAL A 24 -0.99 -0.84 -18.77
C VAL A 24 -0.36 -1.26 -20.10
N GLU A 25 -0.21 -0.34 -21.06
CA GLU A 25 0.38 -0.62 -22.37
C GLU A 25 1.84 -1.09 -22.27
N LEU A 26 2.59 -0.56 -21.31
CA LEU A 26 3.99 -0.96 -21.05
C LEU A 26 4.11 -2.25 -20.23
N GLY A 27 3.01 -2.78 -19.70
CA GLY A 27 3.04 -3.89 -18.76
C GLY A 27 3.86 -3.56 -17.51
N ALA A 28 3.61 -2.39 -16.93
CA ALA A 28 4.30 -1.96 -15.72
C ALA A 28 3.98 -2.92 -14.55
N VAL A 29 4.89 -3.01 -13.57
CA VAL A 29 4.63 -3.76 -12.33
C VAL A 29 3.58 -3.04 -11.49
N SER A 30 3.66 -1.71 -11.42
CA SER A 30 2.66 -0.89 -10.74
C SER A 30 2.44 0.47 -11.41
N ALA A 31 1.25 1.03 -11.16
CA ALA A 31 0.87 2.41 -11.41
C ALA A 31 0.55 3.07 -10.07
N ASP A 32 1.29 4.14 -9.74
CA ASP A 32 1.30 4.71 -8.40
C ASP A 32 0.55 6.06 -8.38
N HIS A 33 -0.12 6.43 -7.27
CA HIS A 33 -1.00 7.58 -7.01
C HIS A 33 -2.42 7.42 -7.54
N LEU A 34 -2.67 7.53 -8.85
CA LEU A 34 -3.97 7.30 -9.49
C LEU A 34 -5.10 8.24 -9.01
N VAL A 35 -4.79 9.40 -8.41
CA VAL A 35 -5.79 10.28 -7.78
C VAL A 35 -6.79 10.82 -8.80
N CYS A 36 -6.31 11.20 -9.98
CA CYS A 36 -7.10 11.79 -11.05
C CYS A 36 -7.39 10.83 -12.22
N THR A 37 -7.19 9.52 -12.03
CA THR A 37 -7.41 8.54 -13.11
C THR A 37 -8.87 8.49 -13.53
N PRO A 38 -9.19 8.63 -14.83
CA PRO A 38 -10.56 8.57 -15.34
C PRO A 38 -11.18 7.17 -15.20
N PRO A 39 -12.53 7.08 -15.14
CA PRO A 39 -13.23 5.80 -14.94
C PRO A 39 -12.90 4.73 -16.00
N ASP A 40 -12.74 5.10 -17.25
CA ASP A 40 -12.38 4.18 -18.33
C ASP A 40 -10.97 3.63 -18.19
N GLU A 41 -10.03 4.40 -17.63
CA GLU A 41 -8.68 3.94 -17.34
C GLU A 41 -8.61 3.12 -16.04
N ILE A 42 -9.51 3.35 -15.08
CA ILE A 42 -9.69 2.46 -13.91
C ILE A 42 -10.11 1.07 -14.38
N GLU A 43 -11.09 1.00 -15.26
CA GLU A 43 -11.58 -0.27 -15.83
C GLU A 43 -10.47 -0.98 -16.62
N LEU A 44 -9.71 -0.24 -17.44
CA LEU A 44 -8.56 -0.77 -18.16
C LEU A 44 -7.50 -1.35 -17.20
N LEU A 45 -7.17 -0.61 -16.14
CA LEU A 45 -6.20 -1.03 -15.12
C LEU A 45 -6.67 -2.27 -14.37
N ALA A 46 -7.95 -2.31 -13.97
CA ALA A 46 -8.54 -3.40 -13.23
C ALA A 46 -8.50 -4.75 -13.98
N HIS A 47 -8.54 -4.71 -15.32
CA HIS A 47 -8.44 -5.88 -16.18
C HIS A 47 -7.00 -6.19 -16.65
N SER A 48 -6.00 -5.54 -16.07
CA SER A 48 -4.59 -5.74 -16.38
C SER A 48 -3.86 -6.50 -15.26
N ASN A 49 -2.58 -6.80 -15.49
CA ASN A 49 -1.69 -7.34 -14.46
C ASN A 49 -0.94 -6.25 -13.69
N VAL A 50 -1.24 -4.97 -13.93
CA VAL A 50 -0.60 -3.83 -13.27
C VAL A 50 -1.22 -3.62 -11.90
N VAL A 51 -0.42 -3.57 -10.85
CA VAL A 51 -0.92 -3.31 -9.49
C VAL A 51 -1.14 -1.80 -9.32
N ALA A 52 -2.35 -1.40 -8.95
CA ALA A 52 -2.64 -0.04 -8.52
C ALA A 52 -2.00 0.21 -7.14
N VAL A 53 -1.24 1.29 -6.97
CA VAL A 53 -0.67 1.66 -5.66
C VAL A 53 -1.24 2.99 -5.20
N ALA A 54 -2.13 2.96 -4.22
CA ALA A 54 -2.67 4.15 -3.60
C ALA A 54 -1.76 4.65 -2.48
N LEU A 55 -1.53 5.97 -2.44
CA LEU A 55 -0.62 6.66 -1.54
C LEU A 55 -1.37 7.71 -0.71
N PRO A 56 -2.29 7.29 0.21
CA PRO A 56 -3.21 8.22 0.87
C PRO A 56 -2.52 9.20 1.83
N GLY A 57 -1.27 8.97 2.18
CA GLY A 57 -0.46 9.89 2.99
C GLY A 57 -0.16 11.20 2.26
N THR A 58 0.03 11.16 0.94
CA THR A 58 0.37 12.33 0.13
C THR A 58 -0.76 13.36 0.06
N PRO A 59 -1.99 13.04 -0.39
CA PRO A 59 -3.08 14.02 -0.34
C PRO A 59 -3.41 14.46 1.09
N PHE A 60 -3.30 13.59 2.09
CA PHE A 60 -3.47 13.96 3.49
C PHE A 60 -2.45 15.00 3.93
N GLY A 61 -1.16 14.79 3.65
CA GLY A 61 -0.06 15.70 4.01
C GLY A 61 -0.16 17.06 3.32
N LEU A 62 -0.66 17.09 2.08
CA LEU A 62 -0.89 18.30 1.29
C LEU A 62 -2.22 19.01 1.63
N GLY A 63 -3.09 18.42 2.46
CA GLY A 63 -4.42 18.95 2.74
C GLY A 63 -5.38 18.90 1.56
N HIS A 64 -5.16 17.99 0.61
CA HIS A 64 -6.04 17.77 -0.53
C HIS A 64 -7.27 16.95 -0.12
N HIS A 65 -8.35 17.09 -0.89
CA HIS A 65 -9.60 16.38 -0.65
C HIS A 65 -9.82 15.20 -1.60
N ASP A 66 -9.09 15.15 -2.70
CA ASP A 66 -9.17 14.09 -3.69
C ASP A 66 -8.18 12.97 -3.36
N TYR A 67 -8.64 11.74 -3.46
CA TYR A 67 -7.89 10.53 -3.17
C TYR A 67 -8.06 9.54 -4.32
N THR A 68 -7.11 8.61 -4.43
CA THR A 68 -7.22 7.46 -5.35
C THR A 68 -8.61 6.85 -5.28
N PRO A 69 -9.31 6.62 -6.40
CA PRO A 69 -10.63 5.99 -6.45
C PRO A 69 -10.57 4.48 -6.18
N ALA A 70 -9.98 4.14 -5.03
CA ALA A 70 -9.62 2.77 -4.66
C ALA A 70 -10.82 1.83 -4.62
N ARG A 71 -12.01 2.33 -4.18
CA ARG A 71 -13.21 1.50 -4.15
C ARG A 71 -13.61 1.07 -5.57
N ALA A 72 -13.56 1.99 -6.55
CA ALA A 72 -13.84 1.66 -7.94
C ALA A 72 -12.85 0.63 -8.49
N ILE A 73 -11.55 0.77 -8.20
CA ILE A 73 -10.51 -0.18 -8.64
C ILE A 73 -10.80 -1.59 -8.09
N VAL A 74 -11.09 -1.70 -6.79
CA VAL A 74 -11.36 -3.00 -6.13
C VAL A 74 -12.68 -3.61 -6.62
N ASP A 75 -13.73 -2.80 -6.78
CA ASP A 75 -15.04 -3.27 -7.24
C ASP A 75 -15.00 -3.74 -8.71
N SER A 76 -14.11 -3.16 -9.53
CA SER A 76 -13.83 -3.64 -10.89
C SER A 76 -12.89 -4.87 -10.93
N GLY A 77 -12.46 -5.39 -9.78
CA GLY A 77 -11.61 -6.58 -9.69
C GLY A 77 -10.11 -6.30 -9.80
N GLY A 78 -9.68 -5.05 -9.78
CA GLY A 78 -8.28 -4.65 -9.84
C GLY A 78 -7.50 -4.94 -8.56
N ALA A 79 -6.22 -5.26 -8.72
CA ALA A 79 -5.30 -5.43 -7.59
C ALA A 79 -4.89 -4.05 -7.05
N LEU A 80 -5.19 -3.79 -5.77
CA LEU A 80 -4.86 -2.53 -5.09
C LEU A 80 -3.86 -2.78 -3.95
N ALA A 81 -2.76 -2.05 -3.97
CA ALA A 81 -1.79 -1.93 -2.88
C ALA A 81 -1.85 -0.54 -2.23
N VAL A 82 -1.30 -0.40 -1.03
CA VAL A 82 -1.07 0.89 -0.37
C VAL A 82 0.37 1.00 0.12
N ALA A 83 0.92 2.21 0.08
CA ALA A 83 2.27 2.50 0.57
C ALA A 83 2.33 3.88 1.24
N THR A 84 3.46 4.17 1.89
CA THR A 84 3.67 5.42 2.64
C THR A 84 3.93 6.61 1.75
N ASP A 85 4.59 6.41 0.62
CA ASP A 85 5.19 7.49 -0.16
C ASP A 85 6.06 8.42 0.71
N CYS A 86 6.83 7.82 1.63
CA CYS A 86 7.62 8.59 2.59
C CYS A 86 8.70 9.39 1.89
N ASN A 87 8.49 10.70 1.82
CA ASN A 87 9.41 11.64 1.19
C ASN A 87 9.34 13.02 1.86
N PRO A 88 10.40 13.84 1.79
CA PRO A 88 10.43 15.14 2.44
C PRO A 88 9.56 16.23 1.75
N GLY A 89 9.06 15.96 0.54
CA GLY A 89 8.30 16.94 -0.26
C GLY A 89 6.83 16.99 0.09
N THR A 90 6.17 15.83 0.17
CA THR A 90 4.71 15.75 0.25
C THR A 90 4.19 14.87 1.38
N CYS A 91 4.96 13.88 1.84
CA CYS A 91 4.48 12.93 2.84
C CYS A 91 5.61 12.44 3.74
N TRP A 92 5.87 13.11 4.85
CA TRP A 92 6.84 12.64 5.85
C TRP A 92 6.18 11.67 6.84
N CYS A 93 5.82 10.49 6.36
CA CYS A 93 5.14 9.47 7.17
C CYS A 93 5.72 8.09 6.91
N GLU A 94 6.40 7.51 7.91
CA GLU A 94 6.94 6.14 7.84
C GLU A 94 5.94 5.09 8.35
N SER A 95 4.75 5.50 8.80
CA SER A 95 3.82 4.62 9.51
C SER A 95 2.82 3.95 8.59
N MET A 96 3.04 2.68 8.26
CA MET A 96 2.04 1.86 7.56
C MET A 96 0.73 1.69 8.36
N GLN A 97 0.75 1.77 9.69
CA GLN A 97 -0.48 1.76 10.50
C GLN A 97 -1.33 3.02 10.24
N MET A 98 -0.68 4.19 10.07
CA MET A 98 -1.37 5.41 9.65
C MET A 98 -1.93 5.28 8.23
N VAL A 99 -1.15 4.72 7.30
CA VAL A 99 -1.60 4.48 5.91
C VAL A 99 -2.83 3.57 5.88
N ILE A 100 -2.84 2.47 6.63
CA ILE A 100 -4.00 1.57 6.74
C ILE A 100 -5.23 2.32 7.29
N ALA A 101 -5.04 3.18 8.30
CA ALA A 101 -6.13 3.96 8.85
C ALA A 101 -6.68 5.00 7.85
N LEU A 102 -5.81 5.66 7.07
CA LEU A 102 -6.21 6.54 5.97
C LEU A 102 -6.93 5.78 4.86
N ALA A 103 -6.44 4.59 4.50
CA ALA A 103 -7.08 3.73 3.51
C ALA A 103 -8.52 3.37 3.91
N CYS A 104 -8.75 3.01 5.17
CA CYS A 104 -10.11 2.76 5.67
C CYS A 104 -11.01 4.00 5.61
N ARG A 105 -10.49 5.20 5.84
CA ARG A 105 -11.29 6.44 5.91
C ARG A 105 -11.52 7.08 4.56
N TYR A 106 -10.45 7.29 3.81
CA TYR A 106 -10.49 8.09 2.59
C TYR A 106 -10.61 7.23 1.32
N LEU A 107 -10.03 6.02 1.33
CA LEU A 107 -10.14 5.08 0.21
C LEU A 107 -11.34 4.13 0.35
N ARG A 108 -12.07 4.21 1.48
CA ARG A 108 -13.26 3.39 1.77
C ARG A 108 -13.01 1.89 1.73
N LEU A 109 -11.80 1.48 2.10
CA LEU A 109 -11.48 0.06 2.24
C LEU A 109 -11.95 -0.46 3.60
N THR A 110 -12.39 -1.71 3.63
CA THR A 110 -12.55 -2.43 4.88
C THR A 110 -11.18 -2.67 5.52
N PRO A 111 -11.08 -2.89 6.85
CA PRO A 111 -9.80 -3.22 7.48
C PRO A 111 -9.10 -4.43 6.85
N ALA A 112 -9.84 -5.45 6.41
CA ALA A 112 -9.27 -6.62 5.75
C ALA A 112 -8.65 -6.28 4.39
N GLU A 113 -9.38 -5.52 3.56
CA GLU A 113 -8.86 -5.03 2.27
C GLU A 113 -7.63 -4.15 2.45
N ALA A 114 -7.64 -3.22 3.42
CA ALA A 114 -6.51 -2.33 3.70
C ALA A 114 -5.26 -3.10 4.17
N ILE A 115 -5.42 -4.18 4.94
CA ILE A 115 -4.30 -5.05 5.35
C ILE A 115 -3.78 -5.86 4.16
N SER A 116 -4.66 -6.46 3.35
CA SER A 116 -4.25 -7.16 2.13
C SER A 116 -3.51 -6.22 1.17
N ALA A 117 -4.00 -4.99 1.02
CA ALA A 117 -3.35 -3.94 0.23
C ALA A 117 -1.97 -3.54 0.78
N ALA A 118 -1.79 -3.55 2.10
CA ALA A 118 -0.53 -3.20 2.77
C ALA A 118 0.47 -4.38 2.88
N THR A 119 0.07 -5.59 2.51
CA THR A 119 0.88 -6.81 2.66
C THR A 119 1.05 -7.54 1.34
N ILE A 120 0.19 -8.50 1.02
CA ILE A 120 0.37 -9.35 -0.17
C ILE A 120 0.31 -8.57 -1.47
N ASN A 121 -0.63 -7.63 -1.62
CA ASN A 121 -0.72 -6.83 -2.83
C ASN A 121 0.48 -5.88 -2.97
N ALA A 122 0.96 -5.29 -1.85
CA ALA A 122 2.17 -4.48 -1.84
C ALA A 122 3.42 -5.30 -2.21
N ALA A 123 3.50 -6.57 -1.78
CA ALA A 123 4.56 -7.48 -2.17
C ALA A 123 4.54 -7.74 -3.68
N HIS A 124 3.36 -7.98 -4.27
CA HIS A 124 3.22 -8.10 -5.72
C HIS A 124 3.60 -6.81 -6.46
N ALA A 125 3.23 -5.62 -5.93
CA ALA A 125 3.60 -4.33 -6.52
C ALA A 125 5.11 -4.07 -6.60
N VAL A 126 5.92 -4.84 -5.87
CA VAL A 126 7.40 -4.79 -5.92
C VAL A 126 8.02 -6.07 -6.45
N GLY A 127 7.21 -6.99 -6.98
CA GLY A 127 7.67 -8.25 -7.59
C GLY A 127 8.12 -9.33 -6.59
N LEU A 128 7.74 -9.22 -5.31
CA LEU A 128 8.13 -10.14 -4.24
C LEU A 128 6.94 -10.96 -3.68
N GLY A 129 5.81 -11.00 -4.38
CA GLY A 129 4.60 -11.67 -3.89
C GLY A 129 4.74 -13.17 -3.64
N GLU A 130 5.66 -13.84 -4.34
CA GLU A 130 5.96 -15.26 -4.13
C GLU A 130 6.86 -15.51 -2.90
N GLU A 131 7.57 -14.48 -2.41
CA GLU A 131 8.53 -14.59 -1.32
C GLU A 131 7.99 -14.12 0.02
N VAL A 132 7.17 -13.05 0.01
CA VAL A 132 6.68 -12.36 1.22
C VAL A 132 5.25 -11.87 1.03
N GLY A 133 4.69 -11.21 2.08
CA GLY A 133 3.39 -10.53 2.04
C GLY A 133 2.23 -11.37 2.56
N SER A 134 2.41 -12.69 2.76
CA SER A 134 1.43 -13.57 3.38
C SER A 134 2.10 -14.60 4.28
N LEU A 135 1.32 -15.18 5.21
CA LEU A 135 1.77 -16.24 6.11
C LEU A 135 1.45 -17.60 5.49
N GLU A 136 2.31 -18.04 4.58
CA GLU A 136 2.16 -19.29 3.84
C GLU A 136 3.42 -20.16 3.94
N PRO A 137 3.28 -21.49 3.96
CA PRO A 137 4.44 -22.39 3.90
C PRO A 137 5.31 -22.10 2.65
N GLY A 138 6.62 -21.98 2.87
CA GLY A 138 7.58 -21.70 1.81
C GLY A 138 7.95 -20.23 1.65
N LYS A 139 7.14 -19.30 2.17
CA LYS A 139 7.49 -17.87 2.17
C LYS A 139 8.38 -17.51 3.37
N ARG A 140 9.13 -16.43 3.21
CA ARG A 140 9.97 -15.89 4.27
C ARG A 140 9.12 -15.44 5.46
N ALA A 141 9.50 -15.84 6.65
CA ALA A 141 8.77 -15.53 7.89
C ALA A 141 9.05 -14.09 8.34
N ASP A 142 8.46 -13.13 7.61
CA ASP A 142 8.42 -11.71 7.93
C ASP A 142 7.03 -11.38 8.46
N LEU A 143 6.92 -11.08 9.76
CA LEU A 143 5.62 -10.82 10.38
C LEU A 143 5.73 -9.89 11.58
N ILE A 144 4.61 -9.30 11.95
CA ILE A 144 4.46 -8.52 13.18
C ILE A 144 3.38 -9.13 14.09
N VAL A 145 3.61 -9.05 15.39
CA VAL A 145 2.60 -9.35 16.40
C VAL A 145 2.07 -8.02 16.94
N LEU A 146 0.75 -7.88 16.99
CA LEU A 146 0.07 -6.66 17.43
C LEU A 146 -0.39 -6.80 18.89
N ALA A 147 -0.23 -5.75 19.69
CA ALA A 147 -0.83 -5.59 21.01
C ALA A 147 -2.28 -5.09 20.85
N ALA A 148 -3.12 -5.88 20.20
CA ALA A 148 -4.51 -5.58 19.96
C ALA A 148 -5.34 -6.88 19.89
N PRO A 149 -6.61 -6.87 20.35
CA PRO A 149 -7.45 -8.07 20.36
C PRO A 149 -7.95 -8.46 18.96
N SER A 150 -7.86 -7.57 17.98
CA SER A 150 -8.31 -7.78 16.59
C SER A 150 -7.50 -6.92 15.63
N TYR A 151 -7.27 -7.43 14.42
CA TYR A 151 -6.65 -6.67 13.32
C TYR A 151 -7.43 -5.42 12.93
N THR A 152 -8.73 -5.38 13.18
CA THR A 152 -9.59 -4.22 12.90
C THR A 152 -9.13 -2.95 13.62
N HIS A 153 -8.38 -3.10 14.73
CA HIS A 153 -7.81 -1.95 15.45
C HIS A 153 -6.84 -1.12 14.60
N LEU A 154 -6.16 -1.71 13.59
CA LEU A 154 -5.31 -0.97 12.66
C LEU A 154 -6.09 0.07 11.87
N GLY A 155 -7.35 -0.20 11.55
CA GLY A 155 -8.20 0.71 10.79
C GLY A 155 -8.64 1.97 11.56
N TYR A 156 -8.56 2.02 12.91
CA TYR A 156 -9.04 3.18 13.65
C TYR A 156 -8.12 3.70 14.76
N ARG A 157 -7.20 2.89 15.29
CA ARG A 157 -6.24 3.33 16.34
C ARG A 157 -4.97 3.91 15.70
N PHE A 158 -5.10 4.98 14.94
CA PHE A 158 -4.01 5.58 14.12
C PHE A 158 -2.96 6.37 14.93
N GLY A 159 -3.27 6.76 16.18
CA GLY A 159 -2.41 7.61 17.01
C GLY A 159 -1.40 6.83 17.86
N THR A 160 -1.29 5.52 17.74
CA THR A 160 -0.38 4.70 18.56
C THR A 160 0.23 3.56 17.73
N ASN A 161 1.46 3.18 18.07
CA ASN A 161 2.09 2.01 17.48
C ASN A 161 1.61 0.75 18.20
N LEU A 162 0.86 -0.09 17.49
CA LEU A 162 0.32 -1.36 17.98
C LEU A 162 1.30 -2.54 17.85
N VAL A 163 2.46 -2.37 17.20
CA VAL A 163 3.42 -3.45 17.00
C VAL A 163 4.08 -3.80 18.34
N GLN A 164 3.84 -5.01 18.82
CA GLN A 164 4.47 -5.59 20.00
C GLN A 164 5.79 -6.27 19.67
N THR A 165 5.81 -7.08 18.60
CA THR A 165 7.00 -7.83 18.17
C THR A 165 7.15 -7.75 16.67
N THR A 166 8.38 -7.58 16.19
CA THR A 166 8.75 -7.67 14.77
C THR A 166 9.65 -8.88 14.56
N ILE A 167 9.30 -9.70 13.57
CA ILE A 167 10.03 -10.89 13.17
C ILE A 167 10.43 -10.71 11.70
N ALA A 168 11.70 -10.91 11.40
CA ALA A 168 12.22 -10.90 10.03
C ALA A 168 13.06 -12.15 9.79
N GLY A 169 12.80 -12.84 8.68
CA GLY A 169 13.46 -14.11 8.36
C GLY A 169 13.32 -15.17 9.46
N GLY A 170 12.20 -15.17 10.20
CA GLY A 170 11.96 -16.08 11.32
C GLY A 170 12.65 -15.70 12.64
N GLN A 171 13.38 -14.57 12.68
CA GLN A 171 14.07 -14.11 13.89
C GLN A 171 13.39 -12.88 14.49
N VAL A 172 13.24 -12.86 15.82
CA VAL A 172 12.74 -11.68 16.53
C VAL A 172 13.81 -10.59 16.49
N ILE A 173 13.50 -9.48 15.80
CA ILE A 173 14.42 -8.34 15.65
C ILE A 173 14.08 -7.17 16.57
N GLN A 174 12.83 -7.08 17.06
CA GLN A 174 12.40 -6.03 17.98
C GLN A 174 11.20 -6.47 18.82
N ARG A 175 11.21 -6.04 20.13
CA ARG A 175 10.04 -6.12 21.02
C ARG A 175 9.71 -4.73 21.59
N ALA A 176 8.46 -4.51 21.97
CA ALA A 176 8.00 -3.23 22.51
C ALA A 176 8.76 -2.80 23.78
N ASP A 177 9.17 -3.75 24.61
CA ASP A 177 9.91 -3.47 25.83
C ASP A 177 11.35 -2.97 25.56
N ASP A 178 11.97 -3.39 24.45
CA ASP A 178 13.29 -2.94 24.04
C ASP A 178 13.34 -1.44 23.71
N ARG A 179 12.18 -0.83 23.40
CA ARG A 179 12.05 0.61 23.10
C ARG A 179 12.11 1.48 24.38
N LYS A 180 11.61 0.97 25.51
CA LYS A 180 11.61 1.70 26.80
C LYS A 180 13.00 1.86 27.38
N SER A 181 13.95 1.01 26.99
CA SER A 181 15.33 1.04 27.50
C SER A 181 16.25 2.00 26.72
N ARG A 182 15.76 2.63 25.64
CA ARG A 182 16.52 3.53 24.76
C ARG A 182 16.10 5.01 24.86
N LEU A 183 15.15 5.34 25.76
CA LEU A 183 14.73 6.70 26.11
C LEU A 183 15.26 7.06 27.51
#